data_4b376b111e1de19005dcc08e70d09c49
#
_entry.id   4b376b111e1de19005dcc08e70d09c49
#
_cell.length_a   1.000
_cell.length_b   1.000
_cell.length_c   1.000
_cell.angle_alpha   90.00
_cell.angle_beta   90.00
_cell.angle_gamma   90.00
#
_symmetry.space_group_name_H-M   'P 1'
#
loop_
_entity.id
_entity.type
_entity.pdbx_description
1 polymer ?
#
loop_
_entity_poly.entity_id
_entity_poly.type
_entity_poly.pdbx_seq_one_letter_code
_entity_poly.pdbx_strand_id
1 'polypeptide(L)'
;MLLQAEVAELNCWTTMFNYLLKRLLMMIPMLIGITLISFVVIHLAPGEPTDLQTDLNPKASAELRERLRERYHLDQPLPVQYGLWLSRLVRLDFGESFALDRRPVLDKIAERLPVTILINLLSIVTILAVAIPIGILSAVRRNSLFDRATTVFVFTGFAMPSFWLALLLMDYFGVRLGWFPIAGLRSVGHEYLGPLQQFWDSLHHLILPVFVSAFGGLAGFSRYMRSNMLDVIRQDYILTARAKGLSESQVICKHALRNALLPVITILGLSVPGLIGGSVIFETIFAIPGMGKLFYDGVMMRDYPLIMGILVIGAFLTLIGNLLADLGYALADPRIRRG
;
A
#
# COMPACT_ATOMS: atom_id res chain seq x y z
N MET A 1 14.00 -20.95 -40.64
CA MET A 1 14.12 -20.91 -39.17
C MET A 1 14.18 -19.47 -38.63
N LEU A 2 15.04 -18.60 -39.17
CA LEU A 2 15.15 -17.18 -38.72
C LEU A 2 13.85 -16.39 -38.98
N LEU A 3 13.22 -16.49 -40.14
CA LEU A 3 11.95 -15.83 -40.47
C LEU A 3 10.76 -16.26 -39.57
N GLN A 4 10.73 -17.52 -39.14
CA GLN A 4 9.69 -17.99 -38.21
C GLN A 4 9.92 -17.46 -36.76
N ALA A 5 11.15 -17.23 -36.37
CA ALA A 5 11.49 -16.61 -35.08
C ALA A 5 11.09 -15.13 -35.08
N GLU A 6 11.41 -14.37 -36.14
CA GLU A 6 11.03 -12.96 -36.28
C GLU A 6 9.50 -12.76 -36.33
N VAL A 7 8.76 -13.62 -37.04
CA VAL A 7 7.30 -13.57 -37.09
C VAL A 7 6.69 -13.91 -35.71
N ALA A 8 7.29 -14.84 -34.96
CA ALA A 8 6.84 -15.16 -33.61
C ALA A 8 7.13 -14.03 -32.62
N GLU A 9 8.26 -13.33 -32.73
CA GLU A 9 8.56 -12.15 -31.93
C GLU A 9 7.61 -10.98 -32.27
N LEU A 10 7.38 -10.67 -33.52
CA LEU A 10 6.44 -9.63 -33.96
C LEU A 10 5.02 -9.90 -33.46
N ASN A 11 4.55 -11.13 -33.53
CA ASN A 11 3.24 -11.51 -32.99
C ASN A 11 3.18 -11.40 -31.46
N CYS A 12 4.27 -11.68 -30.77
CA CYS A 12 4.36 -11.51 -29.32
C CYS A 12 4.25 -10.02 -28.90
N TRP A 13 4.94 -9.13 -29.61
CA TRP A 13 4.90 -7.69 -29.33
C TRP A 13 3.51 -7.08 -29.62
N THR A 14 2.88 -7.47 -30.73
CA THR A 14 1.53 -7.01 -31.09
C THR A 14 0.47 -7.49 -30.11
N THR A 15 0.55 -8.73 -29.64
CA THR A 15 -0.37 -9.27 -28.63
C THR A 15 -0.19 -8.54 -27.28
N MET A 16 1.05 -8.30 -26.86
CA MET A 16 1.34 -7.59 -25.62
C MET A 16 0.90 -6.11 -25.70
N PHE A 17 1.10 -5.46 -26.83
CA PHE A 17 0.64 -4.08 -27.06
C PHE A 17 -0.89 -3.98 -27.03
N ASN A 18 -1.59 -4.88 -27.70
CA ASN A 18 -3.07 -4.94 -27.68
C ASN A 18 -3.61 -5.21 -26.27
N TYR A 19 -2.96 -6.07 -25.50
CA TYR A 19 -3.30 -6.31 -24.10
C TYR A 19 -3.15 -5.03 -23.25
N LEU A 20 -2.02 -4.34 -23.35
CA LEU A 20 -1.77 -3.08 -22.64
C LEU A 20 -2.77 -2.00 -23.04
N LEU A 21 -3.03 -1.84 -24.34
CA LEU A 21 -3.98 -0.86 -24.84
C LEU A 21 -5.39 -1.14 -24.30
N LYS A 22 -5.83 -2.40 -24.35
CA LYS A 22 -7.13 -2.81 -23.79
C LYS A 22 -7.21 -2.53 -22.28
N ARG A 23 -6.16 -2.80 -21.53
CA ARG A 23 -6.08 -2.52 -20.09
C ARG A 23 -6.15 -1.02 -19.80
N LEU A 24 -5.37 -0.20 -20.52
CA LEU A 24 -5.41 1.25 -20.40
C LEU A 24 -6.80 1.82 -20.74
N LEU A 25 -7.44 1.33 -21.80
CA LEU A 25 -8.80 1.75 -22.15
C LEU A 25 -9.82 1.38 -21.07
N MET A 26 -9.69 0.20 -20.45
CA MET A 26 -10.56 -0.21 -19.34
C MET A 26 -10.33 0.59 -18.05
N MET A 27 -9.16 1.19 -17.84
CA MET A 27 -8.92 2.07 -16.70
C MET A 27 -9.79 3.32 -16.74
N ILE A 28 -10.13 3.84 -17.92
CA ILE A 28 -10.94 5.07 -18.08
C ILE A 28 -12.33 4.90 -17.45
N PRO A 29 -13.17 3.91 -17.87
CA PRO A 29 -14.50 3.75 -17.26
C PRO A 29 -14.40 3.39 -15.76
N MET A 30 -13.36 2.67 -15.32
CA MET A 30 -13.16 2.39 -13.91
C MET A 30 -12.87 3.67 -13.11
N LEU A 31 -12.01 4.55 -13.61
CA LEU A 31 -11.75 5.85 -12.98
C LEU A 31 -13.01 6.73 -12.94
N ILE A 32 -13.77 6.79 -14.02
CA ILE A 32 -15.04 7.53 -14.05
C ILE A 32 -16.01 6.96 -13.01
N GLY A 33 -16.14 5.63 -12.91
CA GLY A 33 -16.98 4.99 -11.90
C GLY A 33 -16.53 5.31 -10.48
N ILE A 34 -15.24 5.24 -10.18
CA ILE A 34 -14.67 5.55 -8.87
C ILE A 34 -14.89 7.03 -8.54
N THR A 35 -14.63 7.94 -9.48
CA THR A 35 -14.84 9.38 -9.25
C THR A 35 -16.30 9.72 -8.99
N LEU A 36 -17.23 9.10 -9.74
CA LEU A 36 -18.66 9.30 -9.56
C LEU A 36 -19.13 8.81 -8.19
N ILE A 37 -18.75 7.58 -7.82
CA ILE A 37 -19.10 7.00 -6.52
C ILE A 37 -18.53 7.85 -5.38
N SER A 38 -17.25 8.24 -5.47
CA SER A 38 -16.59 9.08 -4.46
C SER A 38 -17.30 10.43 -4.32
N PHE A 39 -17.65 11.07 -5.44
CA PHE A 39 -18.37 12.33 -5.45
C PHE A 39 -19.73 12.21 -4.78
N VAL A 40 -20.52 11.18 -5.12
CA VAL A 40 -21.84 10.93 -4.52
C VAL A 40 -21.71 10.67 -3.02
N VAL A 41 -20.79 9.81 -2.60
CA VAL A 41 -20.60 9.45 -1.18
C VAL A 41 -20.23 10.68 -0.34
N ILE A 42 -19.35 11.55 -0.84
CA ILE A 42 -18.94 12.78 -0.13
C ILE A 42 -20.13 13.73 0.02
N HIS A 43 -20.96 13.87 -1.00
CA HIS A 43 -22.13 14.76 -0.95
C HIS A 43 -23.33 14.19 -0.18
N LEU A 44 -23.35 12.87 0.08
CA LEU A 44 -24.31 12.24 0.97
C LEU A 44 -23.91 12.36 2.46
N ALA A 45 -22.64 12.68 2.74
CA ALA A 45 -22.20 12.90 4.10
C ALA A 45 -22.85 14.16 4.70
N PRO A 46 -23.31 14.13 5.98
CA PRO A 46 -23.99 15.24 6.58
C PRO A 46 -23.06 16.45 6.77
N GLY A 47 -23.54 17.66 6.44
CA GLY A 47 -22.86 18.95 6.58
C GLY A 47 -22.17 19.44 5.31
N GLU A 48 -21.86 20.72 5.29
CA GLU A 48 -21.22 21.40 4.16
C GLU A 48 -19.73 21.70 4.43
N PRO A 49 -18.89 21.81 3.39
CA PRO A 49 -17.47 22.21 3.55
C PRO A 49 -17.28 23.56 4.23
N THR A 50 -18.28 24.43 4.07
CA THR A 50 -18.30 25.78 4.63
C THR A 50 -18.62 25.83 6.11
N ASP A 51 -19.21 24.78 6.68
CA ASP A 51 -19.62 24.73 8.09
C ASP A 51 -18.46 24.92 9.03
N LEU A 52 -17.34 24.21 8.83
CA LEU A 52 -16.15 24.33 9.68
C LEU A 52 -15.54 25.75 9.67
N GLN A 53 -15.51 26.41 8.50
CA GLN A 53 -14.98 27.78 8.40
C GLN A 53 -15.92 28.79 9.08
N THR A 54 -17.23 28.52 9.09
CA THR A 54 -18.24 29.38 9.74
C THR A 54 -18.41 29.07 11.21
N ASP A 55 -18.27 27.81 11.64
CA ASP A 55 -18.39 27.39 13.04
C ASP A 55 -17.19 27.86 13.86
N LEU A 56 -15.98 27.89 13.27
CA LEU A 56 -14.80 28.47 13.90
C LEU A 56 -14.86 30.00 14.05
N ASN A 57 -15.76 30.65 13.33
CA ASN A 57 -15.99 32.08 13.45
C ASN A 57 -17.49 32.38 13.68
N PRO A 58 -17.98 32.36 14.92
CA PRO A 58 -19.40 32.57 15.25
C PRO A 58 -19.96 33.94 14.77
N LYS A 59 -19.08 34.86 14.42
CA LYS A 59 -19.45 36.15 13.83
C LYS A 59 -19.44 36.12 12.29
N ALA A 60 -19.13 34.97 11.69
CA ALA A 60 -19.20 34.83 10.24
C ALA A 60 -20.65 35.05 9.80
N SER A 61 -20.88 36.13 9.05
CA SER A 61 -22.19 36.49 8.56
C SER A 61 -22.74 35.43 7.60
N ALA A 62 -24.07 35.31 7.51
CA ALA A 62 -24.71 34.50 6.48
C ALA A 62 -24.19 34.84 5.07
N GLU A 63 -23.80 36.10 4.89
CA GLU A 63 -23.18 36.61 3.66
C GLU A 63 -21.82 35.96 3.35
N LEU A 64 -20.98 35.68 4.36
CA LEU A 64 -19.68 34.97 4.15
C LEU A 64 -19.94 33.51 3.73
N ARG A 65 -20.93 32.85 4.34
CA ARG A 65 -21.31 31.48 3.95
C ARG A 65 -21.80 31.45 2.49
N GLU A 66 -22.62 32.40 2.08
CA GLU A 66 -23.13 32.48 0.70
C GLU A 66 -21.99 32.73 -0.29
N ARG A 67 -21.08 33.65 -0.01
CA ARG A 67 -19.89 33.90 -0.85
C ARG A 67 -18.98 32.67 -0.97
N LEU A 68 -18.84 31.88 0.08
CA LEU A 68 -18.08 30.63 0.04
C LEU A 68 -18.78 29.55 -0.80
N ARG A 69 -20.12 29.45 -0.69
CA ARG A 69 -20.92 28.53 -1.51
C ARG A 69 -20.81 28.86 -2.99
N GLU A 70 -20.96 30.14 -3.36
CA GLU A 70 -20.78 30.62 -4.73
C GLU A 70 -19.36 30.35 -5.23
N ARG A 71 -18.34 30.67 -4.43
CA ARG A 71 -16.94 30.46 -4.79
C ARG A 71 -16.59 29.02 -5.10
N TYR A 72 -17.17 28.08 -4.35
CA TYR A 72 -16.92 26.65 -4.51
C TYR A 72 -17.97 25.96 -5.38
N HIS A 73 -18.88 26.73 -6.00
CA HIS A 73 -19.99 26.24 -6.83
C HIS A 73 -20.91 25.25 -6.13
N LEU A 74 -21.02 25.33 -4.79
CA LEU A 74 -21.91 24.48 -4.00
C LEU A 74 -23.38 24.82 -4.14
N ASP A 75 -23.69 25.98 -4.73
CA ASP A 75 -25.01 26.45 -5.12
C ASP A 75 -25.57 25.74 -6.37
N GLN A 76 -24.69 25.12 -7.18
CA GLN A 76 -25.06 24.50 -8.44
C GLN A 76 -25.64 23.07 -8.22
N PRO A 77 -26.48 22.56 -9.15
CA PRO A 77 -26.91 21.17 -9.11
C PRO A 77 -25.77 20.17 -9.13
N LEU A 78 -25.83 19.07 -8.37
CA LEU A 78 -24.77 18.07 -8.25
C LEU A 78 -24.18 17.59 -9.59
N PRO A 79 -24.95 17.33 -10.67
CA PRO A 79 -24.39 16.97 -11.96
C PRO A 79 -23.48 18.05 -12.57
N VAL A 80 -23.81 19.32 -12.33
CA VAL A 80 -23.00 20.47 -12.80
C VAL A 80 -21.71 20.55 -12.00
N GLN A 81 -21.77 20.42 -10.66
CA GLN A 81 -20.61 20.37 -9.78
C GLN A 81 -19.65 19.25 -10.21
N TYR A 82 -20.16 18.04 -10.43
CA TYR A 82 -19.37 16.90 -10.90
C TYR A 82 -18.73 17.17 -12.27
N GLY A 83 -19.49 17.71 -13.22
CA GLY A 83 -18.97 18.07 -14.55
C GLY A 83 -17.86 19.11 -14.51
N LEU A 84 -18.00 20.16 -13.69
CA LEU A 84 -16.97 21.18 -13.48
C LEU A 84 -15.72 20.55 -12.84
N TRP A 85 -15.89 19.75 -11.81
CA TRP A 85 -14.79 19.05 -11.15
C TRP A 85 -14.07 18.09 -12.11
N LEU A 86 -14.80 17.27 -12.88
CA LEU A 86 -14.23 16.34 -13.85
C LEU A 86 -13.46 17.09 -14.97
N SER A 87 -13.95 18.24 -15.41
CA SER A 87 -13.27 19.07 -16.42
C SER A 87 -11.92 19.60 -15.94
N ARG A 88 -11.81 19.93 -14.65
CA ARG A 88 -10.53 20.30 -14.00
C ARG A 88 -9.61 19.10 -13.87
N LEU A 89 -10.15 17.95 -13.45
CA LEU A 89 -9.38 16.72 -13.29
C LEU A 89 -8.69 16.29 -14.59
N VAL A 90 -9.37 16.40 -15.75
CA VAL A 90 -8.78 16.10 -17.07
C VAL A 90 -7.58 17.00 -17.38
N ARG A 91 -7.54 18.21 -16.80
CA ARG A 91 -6.41 19.15 -16.90
C ARG A 91 -5.37 18.97 -15.81
N LEU A 92 -5.48 17.88 -14.99
CA LEU A 92 -4.65 17.62 -13.81
C LEU A 92 -4.73 18.71 -12.73
N ASP A 93 -5.81 19.49 -12.73
CA ASP A 93 -6.11 20.48 -11.71
C ASP A 93 -7.02 19.86 -10.65
N PHE A 94 -6.42 19.48 -9.52
CA PHE A 94 -7.13 18.94 -8.36
C PHE A 94 -7.72 20.01 -7.45
N GLY A 95 -7.47 21.29 -7.76
CA GLY A 95 -7.91 22.43 -6.99
C GLY A 95 -7.08 22.68 -5.71
N GLU A 96 -7.58 23.62 -4.91
CA GLU A 96 -7.01 23.98 -3.62
C GLU A 96 -7.77 23.28 -2.49
N SER A 97 -7.05 22.91 -1.43
CA SER A 97 -7.60 22.42 -0.17
C SER A 97 -8.48 23.49 0.49
N PHE A 98 -9.60 23.07 1.08
CA PHE A 98 -10.45 23.95 1.86
C PHE A 98 -9.89 24.31 3.24
N ALA A 99 -8.80 23.66 3.64
CA ALA A 99 -8.10 23.99 4.86
C ALA A 99 -7.58 25.44 4.84
N LEU A 100 -7.27 25.99 6.02
CA LEU A 100 -6.85 27.39 6.18
C LEU A 100 -5.61 27.76 5.35
N ASP A 101 -4.74 26.81 5.08
CA ASP A 101 -3.52 26.99 4.29
C ASP A 101 -3.74 27.10 2.79
N ARG A 102 -4.94 26.71 2.29
CA ARG A 102 -5.34 26.77 0.86
C ARG A 102 -4.30 26.25 -0.13
N ARG A 103 -3.48 25.31 0.31
CA ARG A 103 -2.43 24.74 -0.54
C ARG A 103 -3.03 23.87 -1.65
N PRO A 104 -2.38 23.79 -2.82
CA PRO A 104 -2.77 22.87 -3.88
C PRO A 104 -2.87 21.44 -3.35
N VAL A 105 -3.94 20.74 -3.72
CA VAL A 105 -4.17 19.34 -3.28
C VAL A 105 -3.03 18.44 -3.70
N LEU A 106 -2.51 18.65 -4.92
CA LEU A 106 -1.41 17.84 -5.45
C LEU A 106 -0.14 17.97 -4.62
N ASP A 107 0.18 19.15 -4.11
CA ASP A 107 1.36 19.41 -3.28
C ASP A 107 1.24 18.67 -1.95
N LYS A 108 0.06 18.70 -1.32
CA LYS A 108 -0.21 17.97 -0.07
C LYS A 108 -0.04 16.47 -0.25
N ILE A 109 -0.53 15.92 -1.37
CA ILE A 109 -0.40 14.51 -1.70
C ILE A 109 1.06 14.15 -1.97
N ALA A 110 1.77 14.96 -2.77
CA ALA A 110 3.17 14.72 -3.12
C ALA A 110 4.10 14.72 -1.89
N GLU A 111 3.80 15.49 -0.86
CA GLU A 111 4.55 15.47 0.40
C GLU A 111 4.31 14.21 1.23
N ARG A 112 3.10 13.62 1.18
CA ARG A 112 2.69 12.51 2.05
C ARG A 112 2.92 11.14 1.43
N LEU A 113 2.79 11.05 0.11
CA LEU A 113 2.90 9.81 -0.64
C LEU A 113 4.24 9.09 -0.43
N PRO A 114 5.42 9.76 -0.47
CA PRO A 114 6.70 9.08 -0.26
C PRO A 114 6.83 8.43 1.11
N VAL A 115 6.24 9.03 2.15
CA VAL A 115 6.26 8.49 3.52
C VAL A 115 5.49 7.18 3.59
N THR A 116 4.27 7.15 3.02
CA THR A 116 3.45 5.93 2.96
C THR A 116 4.13 4.83 2.17
N ILE A 117 4.68 5.15 0.99
CA ILE A 117 5.43 4.19 0.17
C ILE A 117 6.63 3.62 0.93
N LEU A 118 7.41 4.47 1.61
CA LEU A 118 8.58 4.05 2.38
C LEU A 118 8.19 3.04 3.47
N ILE A 119 7.17 3.33 4.27
CA ILE A 119 6.74 2.44 5.35
C ILE A 119 6.24 1.11 4.79
N ASN A 120 5.40 1.14 3.75
CA ASN A 120 4.87 -0.06 3.14
C ASN A 120 5.99 -0.91 2.51
N LEU A 121 6.95 -0.28 1.83
CA LEU A 121 8.10 -0.96 1.25
C LEU A 121 8.96 -1.63 2.33
N LEU A 122 9.30 -0.90 3.40
CA LEU A 122 10.06 -1.46 4.52
C LEU A 122 9.30 -2.60 5.20
N SER A 123 7.98 -2.49 5.32
CA SER A 123 7.12 -3.54 5.87
C SER A 123 7.15 -4.80 5.00
N ILE A 124 7.04 -4.67 3.68
CA ILE A 124 7.15 -5.81 2.75
C ILE A 124 8.54 -6.46 2.82
N VAL A 125 9.61 -5.65 2.81
CA VAL A 125 10.97 -6.16 2.95
C VAL A 125 11.13 -6.92 4.27
N THR A 126 10.61 -6.40 5.38
CA THR A 126 10.63 -7.05 6.69
C THR A 126 9.83 -8.37 6.66
N ILE A 127 8.63 -8.36 6.07
CA ILE A 127 7.82 -9.57 5.89
C ILE A 127 8.62 -10.64 5.17
N LEU A 128 9.21 -10.32 4.03
CA LEU A 128 9.96 -11.29 3.23
C LEU A 128 11.20 -11.79 3.94
N ALA A 129 11.99 -10.89 4.52
CA ALA A 129 13.23 -11.22 5.22
C ALA A 129 13.00 -12.15 6.41
N VAL A 130 11.83 -12.08 7.07
CA VAL A 130 11.51 -12.88 8.26
C VAL A 130 10.61 -14.07 7.93
N ALA A 131 9.55 -13.88 7.14
CA ALA A 131 8.56 -14.92 6.86
C ALA A 131 9.11 -16.05 5.98
N ILE A 132 9.99 -15.73 5.01
CA ILE A 132 10.58 -16.76 4.14
C ILE A 132 11.44 -17.73 4.94
N PRO A 133 12.45 -17.31 5.73
CA PRO A 133 13.22 -18.23 6.57
C PRO A 133 12.38 -19.01 7.57
N ILE A 134 11.42 -18.35 8.23
CA ILE A 134 10.51 -19.03 9.18
C ILE A 134 9.71 -20.10 8.46
N GLY A 135 9.11 -19.81 7.30
CA GLY A 135 8.33 -20.78 6.52
C GLY A 135 9.16 -21.98 6.06
N ILE A 136 10.40 -21.74 5.57
CA ILE A 136 11.34 -22.80 5.17
C ILE A 136 11.67 -23.70 6.36
N LEU A 137 12.12 -23.11 7.49
CA LEU A 137 12.50 -23.86 8.68
C LEU A 137 11.34 -24.67 9.25
N SER A 138 10.13 -24.08 9.25
CA SER A 138 8.91 -24.75 9.69
C SER A 138 8.53 -25.93 8.80
N ALA A 139 8.74 -25.83 7.47
CA ALA A 139 8.50 -26.92 6.54
C ALA A 139 9.52 -28.04 6.67
N VAL A 140 10.81 -27.70 6.74
CA VAL A 140 11.91 -28.68 6.88
C VAL A 140 11.85 -29.41 8.22
N ARG A 141 11.52 -28.72 9.30
CA ARG A 141 11.37 -29.28 10.65
C ARG A 141 9.90 -29.52 11.01
N ARG A 142 9.15 -30.09 10.08
CA ARG A 142 7.72 -30.38 10.27
C ARG A 142 7.43 -31.12 11.57
N ASN A 143 6.36 -30.71 12.27
CA ASN A 143 5.92 -31.25 13.57
C ASN A 143 6.89 -31.03 14.74
N SER A 144 7.99 -30.30 14.55
CA SER A 144 8.90 -29.92 15.64
C SER A 144 8.27 -28.86 16.56
N LEU A 145 8.92 -28.60 17.69
CA LEU A 145 8.52 -27.49 18.59
C LEU A 145 8.57 -26.15 17.87
N PHE A 146 9.54 -25.92 16.99
CA PHE A 146 9.64 -24.71 16.17
C PHE A 146 8.42 -24.53 15.26
N ASP A 147 8.03 -25.60 14.56
CA ASP A 147 6.86 -25.58 13.67
C ASP A 147 5.55 -25.32 14.44
N ARG A 148 5.41 -25.92 15.63
CA ARG A 148 4.25 -25.65 16.50
C ARG A 148 4.25 -24.23 17.03
N ALA A 149 5.39 -23.71 17.49
CA ALA A 149 5.52 -22.33 17.96
C ALA A 149 5.22 -21.31 16.84
N THR A 150 5.72 -21.55 15.62
CA THR A 150 5.40 -20.75 14.45
C THR A 150 3.89 -20.77 14.15
N THR A 151 3.26 -21.94 14.27
CA THR A 151 1.81 -22.07 14.08
C THR A 151 1.04 -21.23 15.10
N VAL A 152 1.41 -21.27 16.39
CA VAL A 152 0.80 -20.44 17.44
C VAL A 152 1.01 -18.96 17.13
N PHE A 153 2.24 -18.56 16.74
CA PHE A 153 2.57 -17.19 16.34
C PHE A 153 1.68 -16.69 15.20
N VAL A 154 1.48 -17.52 14.17
CA VAL A 154 0.61 -17.21 13.03
C VAL A 154 -0.83 -16.99 13.47
N PHE A 155 -1.39 -17.87 14.30
CA PHE A 155 -2.74 -17.71 14.82
C PHE A 155 -2.89 -16.47 15.69
N THR A 156 -1.92 -16.19 16.54
CA THR A 156 -1.89 -14.94 17.34
C THR A 156 -1.83 -13.72 16.45
N GLY A 157 -1.01 -13.73 15.39
CA GLY A 157 -0.90 -12.64 14.44
C GLY A 157 -2.19 -12.34 13.69
N PHE A 158 -2.98 -13.36 13.35
CA PHE A 158 -4.28 -13.16 12.72
C PHE A 158 -5.38 -12.74 13.70
N ALA A 159 -5.33 -13.20 14.95
CA ALA A 159 -6.33 -12.88 15.96
C ALA A 159 -6.18 -11.46 16.53
N MET A 160 -4.98 -10.89 16.46
CA MET A 160 -4.65 -9.62 17.12
C MET A 160 -4.92 -8.43 16.19
N PRO A 161 -5.83 -7.50 16.57
CA PRO A 161 -6.02 -6.27 15.80
C PRO A 161 -4.74 -5.45 15.76
N SER A 162 -4.35 -4.97 14.56
CA SER A 162 -3.09 -4.22 14.37
C SER A 162 -3.02 -2.93 15.21
N PHE A 163 -4.13 -2.23 15.38
CA PHE A 163 -4.17 -1.03 16.22
C PHE A 163 -3.92 -1.34 17.70
N TRP A 164 -4.44 -2.47 18.18
CA TRP A 164 -4.22 -2.90 19.56
C TRP A 164 -2.76 -3.30 19.79
N LEU A 165 -2.17 -4.03 18.84
CA LEU A 165 -0.74 -4.35 18.87
C LEU A 165 0.10 -3.07 18.88
N ALA A 166 -0.25 -2.07 18.04
CA ALA A 166 0.44 -0.78 18.01
C ALA A 166 0.46 -0.13 19.39
N LEU A 167 -0.70 0.02 20.02
CA LEU A 167 -0.84 0.65 21.36
C LEU A 167 -0.09 -0.14 22.43
N LEU A 168 -0.13 -1.47 22.40
CA LEU A 168 0.62 -2.33 23.33
C LEU A 168 2.13 -2.12 23.22
N LEU A 169 2.65 -2.13 21.99
CA LEU A 169 4.08 -1.96 21.75
C LEU A 169 4.55 -0.55 22.08
N MET A 170 3.73 0.47 21.79
CA MET A 170 4.01 1.86 22.19
C MET A 170 4.06 2.00 23.72
N ASP A 171 3.08 1.46 24.47
CA ASP A 171 3.09 1.49 25.92
C ASP A 171 4.32 0.76 26.49
N TYR A 172 4.56 -0.47 26.04
CA TYR A 172 5.62 -1.29 26.64
C TYR A 172 7.01 -0.81 26.23
N PHE A 173 7.29 -0.70 24.93
CA PHE A 173 8.63 -0.37 24.43
C PHE A 173 8.89 1.13 24.37
N GLY A 174 7.87 1.94 24.14
CA GLY A 174 8.02 3.39 24.04
C GLY A 174 7.93 4.08 25.40
N VAL A 175 6.86 3.81 26.17
CA VAL A 175 6.62 4.53 27.44
C VAL A 175 7.36 3.87 28.60
N ARG A 176 7.18 2.56 28.83
CA ARG A 176 7.75 1.89 30.01
C ARG A 176 9.27 1.67 29.92
N LEU A 177 9.74 1.20 28.76
CA LEU A 177 11.17 0.93 28.56
C LEU A 177 11.92 2.12 27.96
N GLY A 178 11.24 3.05 27.31
CA GLY A 178 11.89 4.19 26.64
C GLY A 178 12.82 3.80 25.49
N TRP A 179 12.63 2.62 24.90
CA TRP A 179 13.52 2.10 23.84
C TRP A 179 13.23 2.71 22.49
N PHE A 180 11.96 2.98 22.16
CA PHE A 180 11.57 3.48 20.86
C PHE A 180 10.67 4.71 20.95
N PRO A 181 10.80 5.65 20.00
CA PRO A 181 9.87 6.76 19.87
C PRO A 181 8.45 6.27 19.63
N ILE A 182 7.48 6.95 20.24
CA ILE A 182 6.06 6.59 20.16
C ILE A 182 5.31 7.33 19.03
N ALA A 183 5.88 8.40 18.47
CA ALA A 183 5.19 9.23 17.48
C ALA A 183 6.16 9.94 16.55
N GLY A 184 5.68 10.24 15.34
CA GLY A 184 6.42 10.98 14.32
C GLY A 184 7.46 10.17 13.57
N LEU A 185 8.17 10.83 12.66
CA LEU A 185 9.24 10.23 11.84
C LEU A 185 10.63 10.67 12.26
N ARG A 186 10.73 11.65 13.13
CA ARG A 186 11.97 12.32 13.52
C ARG A 186 11.84 12.93 14.90
N SER A 187 12.97 13.00 15.61
CA SER A 187 13.05 13.68 16.89
C SER A 187 12.97 15.21 16.76
N VAL A 188 12.59 15.89 17.83
CA VAL A 188 12.68 17.35 17.92
C VAL A 188 14.15 17.74 17.80
N GLY A 189 14.46 18.67 16.88
CA GLY A 189 15.85 19.09 16.63
C GLY A 189 16.62 18.18 15.67
N HIS A 190 15.94 17.29 14.95
CA HIS A 190 16.54 16.42 13.93
C HIS A 190 17.41 17.19 12.93
N GLU A 191 17.02 18.39 12.52
CA GLU A 191 17.76 19.24 11.60
C GLU A 191 19.14 19.69 12.10
N TYR A 192 19.38 19.66 13.41
CA TYR A 192 20.66 20.01 14.03
C TYR A 192 21.60 18.81 14.17
N LEU A 193 21.15 17.61 13.84
CA LEU A 193 21.95 16.40 13.87
C LEU A 193 22.83 16.28 12.63
N GLY A 194 23.97 15.62 12.76
CA GLY A 194 24.80 15.25 11.60
C GLY A 194 24.09 14.22 10.71
N PRO A 195 24.48 14.10 9.41
CA PRO A 195 23.76 13.24 8.45
C PRO A 195 23.59 11.78 8.89
N LEU A 196 24.60 11.20 9.53
CA LEU A 196 24.54 9.83 10.07
C LEU A 196 23.57 9.72 11.24
N GLN A 197 23.54 10.72 12.11
CA GLN A 197 22.62 10.76 13.25
C GLN A 197 21.18 10.96 12.76
N GLN A 198 20.95 11.79 11.75
CA GLN A 198 19.64 11.97 11.11
C GLN A 198 19.11 10.64 10.53
N PHE A 199 19.98 9.87 9.89
CA PHE A 199 19.61 8.55 9.37
C PHE A 199 19.20 7.59 10.49
N TRP A 200 20.00 7.51 11.57
CA TRP A 200 19.69 6.63 12.70
C TRP A 200 18.45 7.09 13.48
N ASP A 201 18.24 8.39 13.64
CA ASP A 201 17.04 8.96 14.26
C ASP A 201 15.78 8.57 13.46
N SER A 202 15.80 8.76 12.13
CA SER A 202 14.68 8.38 11.28
C SER A 202 14.43 6.85 11.28
N LEU A 203 15.50 6.04 11.23
CA LEU A 203 15.37 4.59 11.30
C LEU A 203 14.76 4.14 12.63
N HIS A 204 15.17 4.76 13.73
CA HIS A 204 14.67 4.46 15.08
C HIS A 204 13.16 4.73 15.20
N HIS A 205 12.67 5.82 14.59
CA HIS A 205 11.24 6.15 14.55
C HIS A 205 10.43 5.18 13.68
N LEU A 206 11.05 4.52 12.70
CA LEU A 206 10.38 3.59 11.80
C LEU A 206 10.26 2.17 12.35
N ILE A 207 11.00 1.79 13.41
CA ILE A 207 11.03 0.41 13.93
C ILE A 207 9.65 -0.07 14.35
N LEU A 208 8.98 0.62 15.27
CA LEU A 208 7.64 0.21 15.74
C LEU A 208 6.59 0.26 14.62
N PRO A 209 6.48 1.36 13.84
CA PRO A 209 5.55 1.43 12.72
C PRO A 209 5.73 0.30 11.70
N VAL A 210 6.97 0.06 11.26
CA VAL A 210 7.26 -0.99 10.27
C VAL A 210 6.96 -2.38 10.85
N PHE A 211 7.34 -2.63 12.11
CA PHE A 211 7.06 -3.92 12.75
C PHE A 211 5.57 -4.21 12.85
N VAL A 212 4.77 -3.24 13.32
CA VAL A 212 3.31 -3.41 13.45
C VAL A 212 2.65 -3.59 12.08
N SER A 213 3.05 -2.80 11.09
CA SER A 213 2.56 -2.92 9.71
C SER A 213 2.91 -4.29 9.09
N ALA A 214 4.10 -4.81 9.39
CA ALA A 214 4.56 -6.11 8.90
C ALA A 214 3.92 -7.30 9.62
N PHE A 215 3.48 -7.15 10.87
CA PHE A 215 3.15 -8.27 11.75
C PHE A 215 2.09 -9.22 11.19
N GLY A 216 0.96 -8.70 10.70
CA GLY A 216 -0.08 -9.50 10.06
C GLY A 216 0.41 -10.21 8.80
N GLY A 217 1.22 -9.53 8.00
CA GLY A 217 1.86 -10.09 6.82
C GLY A 217 2.87 -11.19 7.16
N LEU A 218 3.66 -11.02 8.23
CA LEU A 218 4.59 -12.05 8.71
C LEU A 218 3.87 -13.38 8.99
N ALA A 219 2.73 -13.30 9.68
CA ALA A 219 1.91 -14.48 9.97
C ALA A 219 1.43 -15.17 8.68
N GLY A 220 0.83 -14.41 7.76
CA GLY A 220 0.30 -14.91 6.49
C GLY A 220 1.36 -15.52 5.59
N PHE A 221 2.43 -14.77 5.32
CA PHE A 221 3.50 -15.21 4.43
C PHE A 221 4.30 -16.40 4.98
N SER A 222 4.54 -16.46 6.30
CA SER A 222 5.21 -17.61 6.93
C SER A 222 4.43 -18.90 6.71
N ARG A 223 3.11 -18.87 6.92
CA ARG A 223 2.23 -20.02 6.69
C ARG A 223 2.20 -20.42 5.22
N TYR A 224 2.08 -19.42 4.33
CA TYR A 224 2.04 -19.65 2.90
C TYR A 224 3.34 -20.25 2.37
N MET A 225 4.48 -19.70 2.78
CA MET A 225 5.81 -20.25 2.44
C MET A 225 6.01 -21.67 2.96
N ARG A 226 5.57 -21.95 4.19
CA ARG A 226 5.59 -23.29 4.75
C ARG A 226 4.78 -24.28 3.90
N SER A 227 3.58 -23.91 3.49
CA SER A 227 2.72 -24.77 2.65
C SER A 227 3.40 -25.07 1.31
N ASN A 228 3.84 -24.04 0.60
CA ASN A 228 4.52 -24.19 -0.68
C ASN A 228 5.79 -25.04 -0.58
N MET A 229 6.58 -24.86 0.47
CA MET A 229 7.77 -25.69 0.71
C MET A 229 7.42 -27.14 0.94
N LEU A 230 6.37 -27.44 1.72
CA LEU A 230 5.92 -28.83 1.95
C LEU A 230 5.45 -29.51 0.67
N ASP A 231 4.77 -28.78 -0.21
CA ASP A 231 4.30 -29.32 -1.49
C ASP A 231 5.48 -29.59 -2.44
N VAL A 232 6.45 -28.70 -2.48
CA VAL A 232 7.64 -28.83 -3.34
C VAL A 232 8.58 -29.94 -2.84
N ILE A 233 8.82 -30.04 -1.54
CA ILE A 233 9.75 -31.05 -0.96
C ILE A 233 9.31 -32.49 -1.27
N ARG A 234 8.04 -32.71 -1.57
CA ARG A 234 7.45 -34.04 -1.88
C ARG A 234 7.53 -34.40 -3.36
N GLN A 235 8.00 -33.53 -4.23
CA GLN A 235 8.06 -33.76 -5.67
C GLN A 235 9.19 -34.74 -6.05
N ASP A 236 8.99 -35.52 -7.09
CA ASP A 236 9.93 -36.58 -7.55
C ASP A 236 11.32 -36.03 -7.91
N TYR A 237 11.41 -34.81 -8.46
CA TYR A 237 12.71 -34.22 -8.78
C TYR A 237 13.54 -33.87 -7.52
N ILE A 238 12.90 -33.65 -6.38
CA ILE A 238 13.58 -33.46 -5.08
C ILE A 238 14.11 -34.81 -4.58
N LEU A 239 13.33 -35.88 -4.72
CA LEU A 239 13.80 -37.24 -4.42
C LEU A 239 15.00 -37.63 -5.30
N THR A 240 14.93 -37.30 -6.59
CA THR A 240 16.03 -37.54 -7.52
C THR A 240 17.30 -36.75 -7.13
N ALA A 241 17.16 -35.49 -6.67
CA ALA A 241 18.28 -34.68 -6.21
C ALA A 241 18.97 -35.30 -4.97
N ARG A 242 18.17 -35.84 -4.01
CA ARG A 242 18.69 -36.56 -2.86
C ARG A 242 19.39 -37.89 -3.25
N ALA A 243 18.80 -38.64 -4.19
CA ALA A 243 19.36 -39.89 -4.67
C ALA A 243 20.71 -39.69 -5.41
N LYS A 244 20.94 -38.49 -5.99
CA LYS A 244 22.21 -38.09 -6.57
C LYS A 244 23.27 -37.67 -5.54
N GLY A 245 23.01 -37.79 -4.24
CA GLY A 245 23.95 -37.47 -3.17
C GLY A 245 24.14 -36.00 -2.88
N LEU A 246 23.24 -35.12 -3.32
CA LEU A 246 23.31 -33.67 -2.98
C LEU A 246 23.05 -33.48 -1.49
N SER A 247 23.76 -32.52 -0.89
CA SER A 247 23.55 -32.16 0.51
C SER A 247 22.13 -31.60 0.72
N GLU A 248 21.53 -31.85 1.90
CA GLU A 248 20.16 -31.35 2.19
C GLU A 248 20.03 -29.83 2.04
N SER A 249 21.07 -29.08 2.38
CA SER A 249 21.10 -27.61 2.16
C SER A 249 21.00 -27.26 0.68
N GLN A 250 21.70 -27.98 -0.20
CA GLN A 250 21.62 -27.75 -1.65
C GLN A 250 20.24 -28.14 -2.19
N VAL A 251 19.67 -29.24 -1.71
CA VAL A 251 18.32 -29.68 -2.08
C VAL A 251 17.30 -28.61 -1.69
N ILE A 252 17.35 -28.11 -0.47
CA ILE A 252 16.39 -27.12 0.04
C ILE A 252 16.61 -25.74 -0.63
N CYS A 253 17.82 -25.19 -0.58
CA CYS A 253 18.04 -23.80 -1.01
C CYS A 253 18.10 -23.65 -2.54
N LYS A 254 18.60 -24.65 -3.27
CA LYS A 254 18.78 -24.53 -4.72
C LYS A 254 17.64 -25.14 -5.52
N HIS A 255 17.08 -26.27 -5.08
CA HIS A 255 16.07 -27.01 -5.82
C HIS A 255 14.64 -26.73 -5.31
N ALA A 256 14.41 -26.83 -3.99
CA ALA A 256 13.07 -26.65 -3.44
C ALA A 256 12.67 -25.17 -3.38
N LEU A 257 13.50 -24.31 -2.80
CA LEU A 257 13.20 -22.89 -2.57
C LEU A 257 12.87 -22.17 -3.87
N ARG A 258 13.62 -22.40 -4.94
CA ARG A 258 13.40 -21.75 -6.23
C ARG A 258 11.96 -21.92 -6.74
N ASN A 259 11.43 -23.13 -6.62
CA ASN A 259 10.07 -23.44 -7.08
C ASN A 259 9.01 -23.00 -6.06
N ALA A 260 9.30 -23.11 -4.76
CA ALA A 260 8.41 -22.67 -3.70
C ALA A 260 8.23 -21.15 -3.63
N LEU A 261 9.18 -20.38 -4.18
CA LEU A 261 9.08 -18.90 -4.26
C LEU A 261 8.17 -18.42 -5.39
N LEU A 262 7.90 -19.21 -6.43
CA LEU A 262 7.08 -18.75 -7.57
C LEU A 262 5.72 -18.19 -7.14
N PRO A 263 4.93 -18.87 -6.29
CA PRO A 263 3.67 -18.32 -5.82
C PRO A 263 3.85 -17.10 -4.88
N VAL A 264 4.97 -17.00 -4.17
CA VAL A 264 5.28 -15.84 -3.32
C VAL A 264 5.53 -14.60 -4.18
N ILE A 265 6.29 -14.73 -5.27
CA ILE A 265 6.51 -13.66 -6.25
C ILE A 265 5.18 -13.19 -6.83
N THR A 266 4.25 -14.10 -7.08
CA THR A 266 2.90 -13.79 -7.51
C THR A 266 2.17 -12.89 -6.53
N ILE A 267 2.13 -13.26 -5.25
CA ILE A 267 1.47 -12.46 -4.20
C ILE A 267 2.15 -11.09 -4.05
N LEU A 268 3.47 -11.03 -4.17
CA LEU A 268 4.20 -9.76 -4.13
C LEU A 268 3.80 -8.83 -5.26
N GLY A 269 3.66 -9.34 -6.49
CA GLY A 269 3.13 -8.55 -7.60
C GLY A 269 1.76 -7.96 -7.29
N LEU A 270 0.86 -8.76 -6.71
CA LEU A 270 -0.47 -8.31 -6.27
C LEU A 270 -0.43 -7.32 -5.09
N SER A 271 0.68 -7.23 -4.35
CA SER A 271 0.83 -6.29 -3.23
C SER A 271 1.29 -4.89 -3.67
N VAL A 272 1.76 -4.72 -4.91
CA VAL A 272 2.26 -3.43 -5.44
C VAL A 272 1.23 -2.29 -5.31
N PRO A 273 -0.06 -2.48 -5.64
CA PRO A 273 -1.06 -1.44 -5.43
C PRO A 273 -1.21 -1.02 -3.97
N GLY A 274 -1.04 -1.96 -3.04
CA GLY A 274 -1.10 -1.70 -1.61
C GLY A 274 0.03 -0.81 -1.07
N LEU A 275 1.13 -0.65 -1.82
CA LEU A 275 2.24 0.23 -1.41
C LEU A 275 1.81 1.70 -1.30
N ILE A 276 0.79 2.11 -2.03
CA ILE A 276 0.34 3.49 -2.15
C ILE A 276 -0.78 3.79 -1.16
N GLY A 277 -1.54 2.76 -0.79
CA GLY A 277 -2.62 2.88 0.19
C GLY A 277 -2.07 3.17 1.58
N GLY A 278 -2.44 4.33 2.15
CA GLY A 278 -2.14 4.65 3.55
C GLY A 278 -3.10 3.93 4.50
N SER A 279 -2.68 3.74 5.74
CA SER A 279 -3.53 3.24 6.82
C SER A 279 -3.96 4.40 7.71
N VAL A 280 -5.23 4.79 7.64
CA VAL A 280 -5.80 5.87 8.47
C VAL A 280 -5.51 5.64 9.96
N ILE A 281 -5.88 4.47 10.47
CA ILE A 281 -5.77 4.14 11.90
C ILE A 281 -4.29 4.13 12.33
N PHE A 282 -3.47 3.44 11.58
CA PHE A 282 -2.06 3.21 11.89
C PHE A 282 -1.25 4.52 11.84
N GLU A 283 -1.39 5.30 10.75
CA GLU A 283 -0.69 6.57 10.60
C GLU A 283 -1.14 7.60 11.63
N THR A 284 -2.41 7.56 12.06
CA THR A 284 -2.93 8.44 13.12
C THR A 284 -2.35 8.04 14.49
N ILE A 285 -2.31 6.75 14.82
CA ILE A 285 -1.77 6.26 16.10
C ILE A 285 -0.30 6.66 16.26
N PHE A 286 0.52 6.43 15.23
CA PHE A 286 1.94 6.78 15.26
C PHE A 286 2.24 8.24 14.89
N ALA A 287 1.21 9.07 14.69
CA ALA A 287 1.34 10.46 14.22
C ALA A 287 2.23 10.60 12.96
N ILE A 288 2.15 9.63 12.06
CA ILE A 288 2.94 9.59 10.83
C ILE A 288 2.25 10.47 9.77
N PRO A 289 2.98 11.40 9.15
CA PRO A 289 2.42 12.27 8.11
C PRO A 289 2.33 11.54 6.76
N GLY A 290 1.48 10.52 6.66
CA GLY A 290 1.23 9.75 5.44
C GLY A 290 -0.11 10.03 4.79
N MET A 291 -0.43 9.25 3.75
CA MET A 291 -1.65 9.40 2.93
C MET A 291 -2.92 9.07 3.71
N GLY A 292 -2.90 8.06 4.58
CA GLY A 292 -4.05 7.68 5.40
C GLY A 292 -4.41 8.76 6.42
N LYS A 293 -3.41 9.36 7.08
CA LYS A 293 -3.62 10.49 7.97
C LYS A 293 -4.11 11.73 7.21
N LEU A 294 -3.53 12.01 6.04
CA LEU A 294 -3.99 13.11 5.20
C LEU A 294 -5.46 12.94 4.78
N PHE A 295 -5.86 11.72 4.44
CA PHE A 295 -7.26 11.39 4.13
C PHE A 295 -8.17 11.60 5.34
N TYR A 296 -7.76 11.11 6.53
CA TYR A 296 -8.51 11.30 7.76
C TYR A 296 -8.70 12.77 8.10
N ASP A 297 -7.62 13.54 8.06
CA ASP A 297 -7.65 14.98 8.32
C ASP A 297 -8.59 15.70 7.30
N GLY A 298 -8.54 15.31 6.03
CA GLY A 298 -9.44 15.81 4.99
C GLY A 298 -10.91 15.50 5.27
N VAL A 299 -11.21 14.27 5.69
CA VAL A 299 -12.59 13.86 6.06
C VAL A 299 -13.11 14.66 7.24
N MET A 300 -12.28 14.79 8.30
CA MET A 300 -12.67 15.55 9.50
C MET A 300 -12.88 17.04 9.22
N MET A 301 -12.13 17.60 8.26
CA MET A 301 -12.24 18.98 7.82
C MET A 301 -13.25 19.18 6.68
N ARG A 302 -13.90 18.11 6.20
CA ARG A 302 -14.81 18.16 5.03
C ARG A 302 -14.16 18.83 3.81
N ASP A 303 -12.89 18.55 3.61
CA ASP A 303 -12.10 19.11 2.51
C ASP A 303 -12.34 18.28 1.23
N TYR A 304 -13.45 18.61 0.54
CA TYR A 304 -13.88 17.85 -0.64
C TYR A 304 -12.82 17.75 -1.74
N PRO A 305 -12.13 18.84 -2.15
CA PRO A 305 -11.07 18.71 -3.12
C PRO A 305 -9.95 17.76 -2.70
N LEU A 306 -9.55 17.83 -1.43
CA LEU A 306 -8.49 16.97 -0.89
C LEU A 306 -8.91 15.50 -0.86
N ILE A 307 -10.11 15.20 -0.35
CA ILE A 307 -10.62 13.83 -0.29
C ILE A 307 -10.75 13.23 -1.70
N MET A 308 -11.36 13.98 -2.63
CA MET A 308 -11.52 13.57 -4.03
C MET A 308 -10.16 13.37 -4.70
N GLY A 309 -9.20 14.26 -4.47
CA GLY A 309 -7.85 14.16 -5.00
C GLY A 309 -7.14 12.90 -4.52
N ILE A 310 -7.20 12.60 -3.21
CA ILE A 310 -6.59 11.40 -2.63
C ILE A 310 -7.22 10.12 -3.21
N LEU A 311 -8.55 10.06 -3.30
CA LEU A 311 -9.26 8.89 -3.82
C LEU A 311 -8.93 8.64 -5.30
N VAL A 312 -8.91 9.69 -6.12
CA VAL A 312 -8.62 9.57 -7.55
C VAL A 312 -7.16 9.19 -7.80
N ILE A 313 -6.21 9.88 -7.15
CA ILE A 313 -4.79 9.57 -7.28
C ILE A 313 -4.51 8.16 -6.74
N GLY A 314 -5.09 7.80 -5.60
CA GLY A 314 -4.99 6.45 -5.04
C GLY A 314 -5.53 5.38 -6.00
N ALA A 315 -6.71 5.61 -6.60
CA ALA A 315 -7.29 4.71 -7.60
C ALA A 315 -6.40 4.61 -8.85
N PHE A 316 -5.95 5.73 -9.39
CA PHE A 316 -5.08 5.77 -10.56
C PHE A 316 -3.76 5.02 -10.33
N LEU A 317 -3.09 5.29 -9.22
CA LEU A 317 -1.86 4.60 -8.85
C LEU A 317 -2.07 3.10 -8.59
N THR A 318 -3.22 2.73 -8.01
CA THR A 318 -3.62 1.32 -7.83
C THR A 318 -3.80 0.62 -9.19
N LEU A 319 -4.46 1.27 -10.15
CA LEU A 319 -4.63 0.72 -11.49
C LEU A 319 -3.28 0.57 -12.22
N ILE A 320 -2.38 1.55 -12.08
CA ILE A 320 -1.00 1.44 -12.59
C ILE A 320 -0.25 0.30 -11.88
N GLY A 321 -0.35 0.19 -10.56
CA GLY A 321 0.26 -0.90 -9.80
C GLY A 321 -0.20 -2.27 -10.28
N ASN A 322 -1.51 -2.45 -10.54
CA ASN A 322 -2.06 -3.66 -11.12
C ASN A 322 -1.50 -3.94 -12.53
N LEU A 323 -1.41 -2.90 -13.37
CA LEU A 323 -0.83 -3.02 -14.70
C LEU A 323 0.65 -3.45 -14.65
N LEU A 324 1.44 -2.87 -13.74
CA LEU A 324 2.84 -3.25 -13.53
C LEU A 324 2.97 -4.69 -13.00
N ALA A 325 2.08 -5.11 -12.11
CA ALA A 325 2.02 -6.49 -11.65
C ALA A 325 1.72 -7.46 -12.79
N ASP A 326 0.71 -7.17 -13.62
CA ASP A 326 0.37 -7.99 -14.79
C ASP A 326 1.53 -8.09 -15.80
N LEU A 327 2.25 -6.98 -16.03
CA LEU A 327 3.45 -6.98 -16.85
C LEU A 327 4.57 -7.83 -16.23
N GLY A 328 4.79 -7.71 -14.93
CA GLY A 328 5.74 -8.54 -14.20
C GLY A 328 5.44 -10.03 -14.34
N TYR A 329 4.16 -10.41 -14.28
CA TYR A 329 3.73 -11.79 -14.52
C TYR A 329 4.01 -12.24 -15.95
N ALA A 330 3.64 -11.44 -16.94
CA ALA A 330 3.88 -11.76 -18.35
C ALA A 330 5.37 -11.94 -18.67
N LEU A 331 6.26 -11.25 -17.94
CA LEU A 331 7.71 -11.40 -18.06
C LEU A 331 8.25 -12.63 -17.29
N ALA A 332 7.68 -12.93 -16.11
CA ALA A 332 8.14 -14.02 -15.26
C ALA A 332 7.68 -15.40 -15.72
N ASP A 333 6.49 -15.53 -16.29
CA ASP A 333 5.94 -16.82 -16.76
C ASP A 333 5.62 -16.79 -18.27
N PRO A 334 6.48 -17.40 -19.10
CA PRO A 334 6.24 -17.50 -20.56
C PRO A 334 4.98 -18.29 -20.93
N ARG A 335 4.38 -19.05 -19.99
CA ARG A 335 3.18 -19.85 -20.27
C ARG A 335 1.92 -19.00 -20.36
N ILE A 336 1.88 -17.87 -19.67
CA ILE A 336 0.77 -16.90 -19.70
C ILE A 336 0.71 -16.15 -21.06
N ARG A 337 1.82 -16.13 -21.80
CA ARG A 337 1.89 -15.51 -23.12
C ARG A 337 1.07 -16.21 -24.22
N ARG A 338 0.49 -17.38 -23.95
CA ARG A 338 -0.18 -18.23 -24.97
C ARG A 338 -1.70 -18.35 -24.79
N GLY A 339 -2.31 -17.62 -23.84
CA GLY A 339 -3.76 -17.63 -23.57
C GLY A 339 -4.49 -16.39 -24.07
#